data_00dc91143bca149a65b8f0b4c991ac48
#
_entry.id   00dc91143bca149a65b8f0b4c991ac48
#
_cell.length_a   1.000
_cell.length_b   1.000
_cell.length_c   1.000
_cell.angle_alpha   90.00
_cell.angle_beta   90.00
_cell.angle_gamma   90.00
#
_symmetry.space_group_name_H-M   'P 1'
#
loop_
_entity.id
_entity.type
_entity.pdbx_description
1 polymer ?
#
loop_
_entity_poly.entity_id
_entity_poly.type
_entity_poly.pdbx_seq_one_letter_code
_entity_poly.pdbx_strand_id
1 'polypeptide(L)'
;MERTQWYIGAPNGVVLCVNGNNEGDLSGVFYHSYAEEGVPFGGIGQMVLRMEKLYDYLRFPYPGTNDRSFGEEKKLTRLTYERKKIMTDDALLSKHGDIGTFIVRVQHRQNSSWQGRITWMEEDKTVQFRSVWEMIKLIESAVDLVSEAENKTEEAWFDSGERPEKG
;
A
#
# COMPACT_ATOMS: atom_id res chain seq x y z
N MET A 1 -18.12 11.49 17.23
CA MET A 1 -17.57 11.11 15.92
C MET A 1 -17.23 9.63 15.95
N GLU A 2 -17.99 8.85 15.24
CA GLU A 2 -17.69 7.43 15.13
C GLU A 2 -16.38 7.24 14.38
N ARG A 3 -15.43 6.55 15.01
CA ARG A 3 -14.21 6.14 14.31
C ARG A 3 -14.57 5.05 13.33
N THR A 4 -14.33 5.28 12.06
CA THR A 4 -14.43 4.22 11.07
C THR A 4 -13.48 3.11 11.46
N GLN A 5 -14.00 1.92 11.65
CA GLN A 5 -13.19 0.76 11.98
C GLN A 5 -12.60 0.19 10.70
N TRP A 6 -11.34 0.50 10.44
CA TRP A 6 -10.63 -0.07 9.30
C TRP A 6 -10.37 -1.55 9.50
N TYR A 7 -10.41 -2.27 8.42
CA TYR A 7 -10.19 -3.70 8.38
C TYR A 7 -8.92 -4.03 7.60
N ILE A 8 -7.96 -4.66 8.25
CA ILE A 8 -6.70 -5.07 7.60
C ILE A 8 -6.95 -6.18 6.58
N GLY A 9 -7.77 -7.15 6.92
CA GLY A 9 -8.02 -8.30 6.05
C GLY A 9 -6.94 -9.38 6.20
N ALA A 10 -7.38 -10.55 6.61
CA ALA A 10 -6.49 -11.69 6.76
C ALA A 10 -6.50 -12.54 5.48
N PRO A 11 -5.40 -13.22 5.18
CA PRO A 11 -4.14 -13.21 5.93
C PRO A 11 -3.12 -12.17 5.45
N ASN A 12 -3.39 -11.42 4.39
CA ASN A 12 -2.37 -10.70 3.62
C ASN A 12 -2.56 -9.19 3.53
N GLY A 13 -3.43 -8.60 4.35
CA GLY A 13 -3.56 -7.15 4.38
C GLY A 13 -2.25 -6.48 4.78
N VAL A 14 -1.88 -5.40 4.10
CA VAL A 14 -0.69 -4.61 4.40
C VAL A 14 -1.08 -3.15 4.64
N VAL A 15 -0.31 -2.47 5.48
CA VAL A 15 -0.38 -1.03 5.66
C VAL A 15 0.80 -0.41 4.92
N LEU A 16 0.49 0.30 3.85
CA LEU A 16 1.47 0.93 2.97
C LEU A 16 1.64 2.39 3.38
N CYS A 17 2.83 2.75 3.83
CA CYS A 17 3.19 4.10 4.24
C CYS A 17 4.05 4.76 3.17
N VAL A 18 3.51 5.75 2.50
CA VAL A 18 4.23 6.53 1.48
C VAL A 18 4.86 7.75 2.16
N ASN A 19 6.18 7.84 2.13
CA ASN A 19 6.96 8.87 2.81
C ASN A 19 7.64 9.83 1.85
N GLY A 20 7.92 9.41 0.62
CA GLY A 20 8.62 10.22 -0.37
C GLY A 20 8.02 10.07 -1.76
N ASN A 21 8.17 11.12 -2.54
CA ASN A 21 7.78 11.14 -3.95
C ASN A 21 8.88 11.86 -4.73
N ASN A 22 9.66 11.08 -5.49
CA ASN A 22 10.71 11.61 -6.35
C ASN A 22 10.24 11.51 -7.80
N GLU A 23 9.62 12.58 -8.29
CA GLU A 23 9.10 12.69 -9.66
C GLU A 23 8.17 11.55 -10.06
N GLY A 24 7.27 11.16 -9.15
CA GLY A 24 6.33 10.06 -9.35
C GLY A 24 6.82 8.70 -8.90
N ASP A 25 8.09 8.55 -8.54
CA ASP A 25 8.62 7.31 -7.96
C ASP A 25 8.49 7.36 -6.43
N LEU A 26 7.55 6.61 -5.91
CA LEU A 26 7.17 6.65 -4.51
C LEU A 26 8.10 5.78 -3.66
N SER A 27 8.44 6.27 -2.48
CA SER A 27 9.23 5.55 -1.49
C SER A 27 8.53 5.52 -0.13
N GLY A 28 8.87 4.56 0.68
CA GLY A 28 8.28 4.41 2.01
C GLY A 28 8.55 3.06 2.63
N VAL A 29 7.58 2.60 3.41
CA VAL A 29 7.64 1.32 4.14
C VAL A 29 6.26 0.69 4.13
N PHE A 30 6.16 -0.60 3.94
CA PHE A 30 4.90 -1.30 4.20
C PHE A 30 5.06 -2.28 5.37
N TYR A 31 3.98 -2.43 6.12
CA TYR A 31 3.90 -3.30 7.31
C TYR A 31 2.89 -4.41 7.09
N HIS A 32 3.19 -5.58 7.63
CA HIS A 32 2.30 -6.74 7.56
C HIS A 32 2.32 -7.53 8.87
N SER A 33 1.42 -8.48 9.01
CA SER A 33 1.20 -9.19 10.28
C SER A 33 2.33 -10.15 10.69
N TYR A 34 3.26 -10.46 9.80
CA TYR A 34 4.21 -11.58 9.98
C TYR A 34 5.64 -11.14 10.30
N ALA A 35 5.88 -9.86 10.49
CA ALA A 35 7.17 -9.32 10.92
C ALA A 35 6.95 -8.07 11.76
N GLU A 36 7.81 -7.84 12.74
CA GLU A 36 7.78 -6.63 13.57
C GLU A 36 8.28 -5.40 12.80
N GLU A 37 9.27 -5.61 11.94
CA GLU A 37 9.85 -4.53 11.14
C GLU A 37 9.10 -4.35 9.83
N GLY A 38 8.97 -3.09 9.41
CA GLY A 38 8.45 -2.77 8.10
C GLY A 38 9.40 -3.13 6.97
N VAL A 39 8.85 -3.32 5.79
CA VAL A 39 9.61 -3.59 4.57
C VAL A 39 9.80 -2.28 3.81
N PRO A 40 11.01 -1.74 3.75
CA PRO A 40 11.27 -0.47 3.05
C PRO A 40 11.21 -0.66 1.53
N PHE A 41 10.89 0.41 0.83
CA PHE A 41 10.99 0.45 -0.63
C PHE A 41 11.48 1.84 -1.06
N GLY A 42 12.42 1.85 -2.01
CA GLY A 42 12.99 3.09 -2.58
C GLY A 42 12.35 3.49 -3.91
N GLY A 43 11.30 2.80 -4.35
CA GLY A 43 10.58 3.07 -5.57
C GLY A 43 9.43 2.11 -5.76
N ILE A 44 8.55 2.42 -6.72
CA ILE A 44 7.35 1.61 -7.01
C ILE A 44 7.72 0.17 -7.40
N GLY A 45 8.77 -0.02 -8.18
CA GLY A 45 9.22 -1.34 -8.57
C GLY A 45 9.59 -2.21 -7.38
N GLN A 46 10.36 -1.68 -6.43
CA GLN A 46 10.69 -2.38 -5.19
C GLN A 46 9.45 -2.67 -4.36
N MET A 47 8.54 -1.72 -4.25
CA MET A 47 7.29 -1.90 -3.53
C MET A 47 6.53 -3.13 -4.03
N VAL A 48 6.25 -3.17 -5.33
CA VAL A 48 5.49 -4.26 -5.95
C VAL A 48 6.22 -5.59 -5.81
N LEU A 49 7.52 -5.64 -6.12
CA LEU A 49 8.30 -6.89 -6.05
C LEU A 49 8.40 -7.42 -4.61
N ARG A 50 8.55 -6.54 -3.64
CA ARG A 50 8.61 -6.93 -2.22
C ARG A 50 7.26 -7.37 -1.67
N MET A 51 6.17 -6.74 -2.10
CA MET A 51 4.81 -7.19 -1.78
C MET A 51 4.53 -8.56 -2.42
N GLU A 52 4.92 -8.77 -3.67
CA GLU A 52 4.76 -10.06 -4.34
C GLU A 52 5.53 -11.18 -3.59
N LYS A 53 6.74 -10.90 -3.12
CA LYS A 53 7.48 -11.85 -2.29
C LYS A 53 6.74 -12.22 -1.01
N LEU A 54 6.08 -11.25 -0.38
CA LEU A 54 5.25 -11.53 0.80
C LEU A 54 4.11 -12.48 0.45
N TYR A 55 3.40 -12.21 -0.65
CA TYR A 55 2.29 -13.04 -1.07
C TYR A 55 2.74 -14.45 -1.48
N ASP A 56 3.89 -14.57 -2.11
CA ASP A 56 4.51 -15.86 -2.42
C ASP A 56 4.91 -16.62 -1.12
N TYR A 57 5.47 -15.90 -0.16
CA TYR A 57 5.80 -16.47 1.15
C TYR A 57 4.56 -16.98 1.88
N LEU A 58 3.48 -16.20 1.86
CA LEU A 58 2.20 -16.58 2.46
C LEU A 58 1.45 -17.62 1.61
N ARG A 59 1.78 -17.73 0.32
CA ARG A 59 1.02 -18.48 -0.68
C ARG A 59 -0.46 -18.08 -0.67
N PHE A 60 -0.69 -16.81 -0.46
CA PHE A 60 -2.03 -16.22 -0.44
C PHE A 60 -1.97 -14.77 -0.97
N PRO A 61 -2.85 -14.38 -1.89
CA PRO A 61 -3.75 -15.29 -2.63
C PRO A 61 -2.96 -16.28 -3.48
N TYR A 62 -3.46 -17.51 -3.59
CA TYR A 62 -2.83 -18.50 -4.46
C TYR A 62 -2.92 -18.01 -5.92
N PRO A 63 -1.82 -17.97 -6.68
CA PRO A 63 -1.85 -17.47 -8.06
C PRO A 63 -2.77 -18.30 -8.94
N GLY A 64 -3.68 -17.63 -9.67
CA GLY A 64 -4.59 -18.30 -10.59
C GLY A 64 -3.91 -18.79 -11.86
N THR A 65 -2.78 -18.18 -12.22
CA THR A 65 -1.95 -18.55 -13.35
C THR A 65 -0.49 -18.56 -12.93
N ASN A 66 0.30 -19.46 -13.53
CA ASN A 66 1.75 -19.43 -13.34
C ASN A 66 2.35 -18.30 -14.18
N ASP A 67 3.30 -17.57 -13.58
CA ASP A 67 4.02 -16.53 -14.30
C ASP A 67 4.90 -17.15 -15.39
N ARG A 68 4.93 -16.50 -16.54
CA ARG A 68 5.88 -16.84 -17.59
C ARG A 68 7.28 -16.44 -17.16
N SER A 69 8.26 -17.22 -17.54
CA SER A 69 9.66 -17.00 -17.20
C SER A 69 10.55 -17.26 -18.40
N PHE A 70 11.70 -16.58 -18.46
CA PHE A 70 12.75 -16.92 -19.42
C PHE A 70 13.51 -18.19 -19.03
N GLY A 71 13.38 -18.65 -17.79
CA GLY A 71 13.90 -19.93 -17.31
C GLY A 71 12.77 -20.94 -17.11
N GLU A 72 12.96 -21.86 -16.16
CA GLU A 72 11.92 -22.81 -15.80
C GLU A 72 10.79 -22.13 -15.03
N GLU A 73 9.55 -22.49 -15.34
CA GLU A 73 8.38 -22.02 -14.60
C GLU A 73 8.37 -22.61 -13.19
N LYS A 74 8.29 -21.75 -12.19
CA LYS A 74 8.16 -22.16 -10.79
C LYS A 74 6.69 -22.21 -10.42
N LYS A 75 6.24 -23.39 -9.96
CA LYS A 75 4.89 -23.56 -9.44
C LYS A 75 4.92 -23.44 -7.92
N LEU A 76 4.09 -22.55 -7.37
CA LEU A 76 3.87 -22.48 -5.93
C LEU A 76 3.00 -23.68 -5.51
N THR A 77 3.40 -24.34 -4.43
CA THR A 77 2.58 -25.37 -3.79
C THR A 77 1.69 -24.70 -2.73
N ARG A 78 0.50 -25.23 -2.52
CA ARG A 78 -0.39 -24.70 -1.47
C ARG A 78 0.17 -25.01 -0.08
N LEU A 79 0.03 -24.05 0.84
CA LEU A 79 0.35 -24.29 2.24
C LEU A 79 -0.71 -25.18 2.88
N THR A 80 -0.24 -26.10 3.74
CA THR A 80 -1.09 -27.00 4.52
C THR A 80 -1.35 -26.49 5.93
N TYR A 81 -0.72 -25.36 6.32
CA TYR A 81 -0.86 -24.75 7.64
C TYR A 81 -0.82 -23.22 7.52
N GLU A 82 -1.47 -22.54 8.45
CA GLU A 82 -1.43 -21.09 8.54
C GLU A 82 -0.15 -20.61 9.21
N ARG A 83 0.38 -19.48 8.73
CA ARG A 83 1.52 -18.84 9.37
C ARG A 83 1.06 -18.02 10.56
N LYS A 84 1.90 -17.99 11.60
CA LYS A 84 1.59 -17.26 12.83
C LYS A 84 1.77 -15.76 12.65
N LYS A 85 0.74 -15.00 12.99
CA LYS A 85 0.81 -13.55 13.06
C LYS A 85 1.65 -13.08 14.23
N ILE A 86 2.53 -12.10 14.00
CA ILE A 86 3.38 -11.48 14.99
C ILE A 86 2.81 -10.14 15.44
N MET A 87 2.29 -9.33 14.48
CA MET A 87 1.73 -8.03 14.76
C MET A 87 0.20 -8.07 14.83
N THR A 88 -0.35 -7.33 15.79
CA THR A 88 -1.80 -7.14 15.89
C THR A 88 -2.30 -6.15 14.84
N ASP A 89 -3.58 -6.20 14.52
CA ASP A 89 -4.22 -5.24 13.63
C ASP A 89 -4.11 -3.81 14.17
N ASP A 90 -4.26 -3.62 15.49
CA ASP A 90 -4.11 -2.31 16.11
C ASP A 90 -2.70 -1.74 15.93
N ALA A 91 -1.67 -2.57 16.05
CA ALA A 91 -0.29 -2.16 15.81
C ALA A 91 -0.07 -1.76 14.35
N LEU A 92 -0.64 -2.50 13.41
CA LEU A 92 -0.57 -2.17 11.99
C LEU A 92 -1.29 -0.85 11.68
N LEU A 93 -2.49 -0.67 12.22
CA LEU A 93 -3.31 0.52 12.00
C LEU A 93 -2.74 1.79 12.65
N SER A 94 -1.77 1.66 13.54
CA SER A 94 -1.06 2.79 14.15
C SER A 94 0.04 3.37 13.25
N LYS A 95 0.39 2.70 12.17
CA LYS A 95 1.45 3.14 11.25
C LYS A 95 0.91 4.21 10.30
N HIS A 96 1.74 5.23 10.06
CA HIS A 96 1.38 6.34 9.17
C HIS A 96 2.54 6.70 8.25
N GLY A 97 2.21 7.01 7.01
CA GLY A 97 3.14 7.59 6.05
C GLY A 97 3.12 9.12 6.10
N ASP A 98 4.21 9.76 5.76
CA ASP A 98 4.32 11.22 5.75
C ASP A 98 3.46 11.87 4.68
N ILE A 99 3.28 11.20 3.53
CA ILE A 99 2.47 11.68 2.41
C ILE A 99 1.10 11.03 2.41
N GLY A 100 1.04 9.72 2.65
CA GLY A 100 -0.22 8.99 2.66
C GLY A 100 -0.07 7.60 3.25
N THR A 101 -1.19 7.07 3.72
CA THR A 101 -1.26 5.73 4.32
C THR A 101 -2.39 4.96 3.69
N PHE A 102 -2.10 3.73 3.26
CA PHE A 102 -3.07 2.90 2.54
C PHE A 102 -3.13 1.51 3.15
N ILE A 103 -4.34 0.98 3.26
CA ILE A 103 -4.53 -0.46 3.53
C ILE A 103 -4.74 -1.12 2.17
N VAL A 104 -3.87 -2.06 1.83
CA VAL A 104 -3.96 -2.83 0.58
C VAL A 104 -4.33 -4.27 0.90
N ARG A 105 -5.42 -4.74 0.30
CA ARG A 105 -5.89 -6.12 0.42
C ARG A 105 -5.97 -6.75 -0.96
N VAL A 106 -4.99 -7.57 -1.28
CA VAL A 106 -4.98 -8.32 -2.53
C VAL A 106 -5.82 -9.57 -2.35
N GLN A 107 -6.94 -9.66 -3.04
CA GLN A 107 -7.91 -10.75 -2.92
C GLN A 107 -7.68 -11.87 -3.94
N HIS A 108 -7.14 -11.53 -5.09
CA HIS A 108 -6.82 -12.47 -6.17
C HIS A 108 -5.51 -12.08 -6.84
N ARG A 109 -4.78 -13.10 -7.33
CA ARG A 109 -3.60 -12.91 -8.18
C ARG A 109 -3.81 -13.65 -9.49
N GLN A 110 -4.58 -13.05 -10.38
CA GLN A 110 -4.90 -13.61 -11.69
C GLN A 110 -4.15 -12.86 -12.78
N ASN A 111 -3.84 -13.56 -13.86
CA ASN A 111 -3.17 -12.98 -15.05
C ASN A 111 -1.84 -12.29 -14.70
N SER A 112 -1.07 -12.88 -13.81
CA SER A 112 0.21 -12.32 -13.32
C SER A 112 0.07 -10.88 -12.81
N SER A 113 -1.06 -10.58 -12.20
CA SER A 113 -1.35 -9.28 -11.59
C SER A 113 -2.19 -9.47 -10.32
N TRP A 114 -2.61 -8.37 -9.71
CA TRP A 114 -3.38 -8.37 -8.47
C TRP A 114 -4.75 -7.74 -8.68
N GLN A 115 -5.73 -8.29 -7.99
CA GLN A 115 -7.07 -7.75 -7.88
C GLN A 115 -7.42 -7.66 -6.39
N GLY A 116 -7.98 -6.54 -5.97
CA GLY A 116 -8.29 -6.35 -4.56
C GLY A 116 -8.88 -4.99 -4.26
N ARG A 117 -8.66 -4.52 -3.04
CA ARG A 117 -9.14 -3.24 -2.54
C ARG A 117 -8.03 -2.45 -1.88
N ILE A 118 -8.07 -1.14 -2.06
CA ILE A 118 -7.17 -0.20 -1.42
C ILE A 118 -7.99 0.84 -0.65
N THR A 119 -7.62 1.09 0.60
CA THR A 119 -8.21 2.13 1.43
C THR A 119 -7.20 3.24 1.65
N TRP A 120 -7.55 4.45 1.25
CA TRP A 120 -6.77 5.64 1.61
C TRP A 120 -7.23 6.09 3.00
N MET A 121 -6.37 5.86 4.00
CA MET A 121 -6.75 5.99 5.41
C MET A 121 -7.08 7.43 5.82
N GLU A 122 -6.31 8.42 5.36
CA GLU A 122 -6.49 9.83 5.74
C GLU A 122 -7.84 10.39 5.26
N GLU A 123 -8.37 9.87 4.15
CA GLU A 123 -9.66 10.28 3.59
C GLU A 123 -10.77 9.26 3.77
N ASP A 124 -10.47 8.12 4.38
CA ASP A 124 -11.40 7.01 4.60
C ASP A 124 -12.16 6.61 3.31
N LYS A 125 -11.41 6.45 2.23
CA LYS A 125 -11.97 6.05 0.93
C LYS A 125 -11.42 4.71 0.51
N THR A 126 -12.30 3.80 0.11
CA THR A 126 -11.94 2.48 -0.38
C THR A 126 -12.35 2.34 -1.84
N VAL A 127 -11.42 1.88 -2.68
CA VAL A 127 -11.64 1.65 -4.10
C VAL A 127 -11.17 0.24 -4.45
N GLN A 128 -11.91 -0.43 -5.30
CA GLN A 128 -11.53 -1.72 -5.85
C GLN A 128 -10.58 -1.52 -7.03
N PHE A 129 -9.50 -2.32 -7.11
CA PHE A 129 -8.58 -2.33 -8.24
C PHE A 129 -8.57 -3.71 -8.93
N ARG A 130 -8.32 -3.70 -10.23
CA ARG A 130 -8.35 -4.89 -11.10
C ARG A 130 -6.97 -5.33 -11.55
N SER A 131 -5.93 -4.51 -11.28
CA SER A 131 -4.56 -4.79 -11.66
C SER A 131 -3.59 -4.03 -10.75
N VAL A 132 -2.33 -4.48 -10.73
CA VAL A 132 -1.24 -3.76 -10.06
C VAL A 132 -1.14 -2.32 -10.58
N TRP A 133 -1.28 -2.15 -11.89
CA TRP A 133 -1.20 -0.83 -12.53
C TRP A 133 -2.30 0.11 -12.03
N GLU A 134 -3.53 -0.38 -11.92
CA GLU A 134 -4.66 0.40 -11.38
C GLU A 134 -4.43 0.77 -9.91
N MET A 135 -3.88 -0.15 -9.10
CA MET A 135 -3.50 0.11 -7.71
C MET A 135 -2.46 1.25 -7.64
N ILE A 136 -1.42 1.20 -8.46
CA ILE A 136 -0.39 2.25 -8.52
C ILE A 136 -1.02 3.60 -8.89
N LYS A 137 -1.91 3.63 -9.87
CA LYS A 137 -2.60 4.86 -10.28
C LYS A 137 -3.50 5.43 -9.19
N LEU A 138 -4.14 4.59 -8.39
CA LEU A 138 -4.93 5.02 -7.25
C LEU A 138 -4.06 5.67 -6.16
N ILE A 139 -2.92 5.07 -5.85
CA ILE A 139 -1.96 5.66 -4.91
C ILE A 139 -1.44 7.00 -5.44
N GLU A 140 -1.06 7.04 -6.70
CA GLU A 140 -0.58 8.25 -7.37
C GLU A 140 -1.62 9.38 -7.34
N SER A 141 -2.89 9.06 -7.61
CA SER A 141 -3.97 10.03 -7.56
C SER A 141 -4.18 10.63 -6.16
N ALA A 142 -4.04 9.82 -5.12
CA ALA A 142 -4.13 10.28 -3.73
C ALA A 142 -2.94 11.20 -3.39
N VAL A 143 -1.72 10.83 -3.80
CA VAL A 143 -0.51 11.62 -3.58
C VAL A 143 -0.60 12.97 -4.32
N ASP A 144 -1.13 12.99 -5.54
CA ASP A 144 -1.34 14.22 -6.31
C ASP A 144 -2.35 15.14 -5.62
N LEU A 145 -3.44 14.60 -5.07
CA LEU A 145 -4.42 15.38 -4.33
C LEU A 145 -3.83 16.03 -3.08
N VAL A 146 -2.95 15.35 -2.37
CA VAL A 146 -2.23 15.90 -1.21
C VAL A 146 -1.34 17.07 -1.64
N SER A 147 -0.58 16.91 -2.73
CA SER A 147 0.28 17.96 -3.29
C SER A 147 -0.54 19.19 -3.74
N GLU A 148 -1.66 18.97 -4.42
CA GLU A 148 -2.55 20.06 -4.84
C GLU A 148 -3.14 20.83 -3.65
N ALA A 149 -3.52 20.13 -2.59
CA ALA A 149 -4.05 20.77 -1.37
C ALA A 149 -2.98 21.62 -0.69
N GLU A 150 -1.74 21.16 -0.62
CA GLU A 150 -0.61 21.93 -0.09
C GLU A 150 -0.32 23.16 -0.92
N ASN A 151 -0.30 23.06 -2.25
CA ASN A 151 -0.08 24.17 -3.17
C ASN A 151 -1.19 25.22 -3.06
N LYS A 152 -2.43 24.82 -2.99
CA LYS A 152 -3.56 25.76 -2.80
C LYS A 152 -3.48 26.52 -1.49
N THR A 153 -3.03 25.88 -0.44
CA THR A 153 -2.84 26.51 0.87
C THR A 153 -1.73 27.56 0.79
N GLU A 154 -0.61 27.28 0.14
CA GLU A 154 0.48 28.22 -0.07
C GLU A 154 0.02 29.43 -0.91
N GLU A 155 -0.68 29.19 -2.01
CA GLU A 155 -1.23 30.26 -2.86
C GLU A 155 -2.18 31.19 -2.08
N ALA A 156 -3.04 30.61 -1.26
CA ALA A 156 -3.97 31.38 -0.42
C ALA A 156 -3.23 32.26 0.60
N TRP A 157 -2.11 31.81 1.13
CA TRP A 157 -1.29 32.63 2.04
C TRP A 157 -0.59 33.77 1.31
N PHE A 158 -0.12 33.56 0.10
CA PHE A 158 0.47 34.63 -0.72
C PHE A 158 -0.55 35.67 -1.12
N ASP A 159 -1.78 35.28 -1.46
CA ASP A 159 -2.86 36.18 -1.84
C ASP A 159 -3.38 36.99 -0.63
N SER A 160 -3.38 36.43 0.56
CA SER A 160 -3.81 37.13 1.78
C SER A 160 -2.73 38.04 2.38
N GLY A 161 -1.48 37.94 1.94
CA GLY A 161 -0.34 38.70 2.48
C GLY A 161 0.08 38.25 3.88
N GLU A 162 -0.55 37.26 4.44
CA GLU A 162 -0.22 36.70 5.76
C GLU A 162 0.71 35.49 5.59
N ARG A 163 1.91 35.60 6.15
CA ARG A 163 2.79 34.45 6.29
C ARG A 163 2.58 33.82 7.67
N PRO A 164 2.42 32.48 7.74
CA PRO A 164 2.43 31.85 9.05
C PRO A 164 3.80 32.05 9.70
N GLU A 165 3.80 32.48 10.95
CA GLU A 165 5.01 32.53 11.74
C GLU A 165 5.57 31.09 11.87
N LYS A 166 6.82 30.93 11.49
CA LYS A 166 7.54 29.70 11.76
C LYS A 166 7.86 29.66 13.26
N GLY A 167 7.03 28.92 13.97
CA GLY A 167 7.30 28.58 15.35
C GLY A 167 8.35 27.48 15.47
#